data_52e6cceef0827194641fdd2110fbc4e5
#
_entry.id   52e6cceef0827194641fdd2110fbc4e5
#
_cell.length_a   1.000
_cell.length_b   1.000
_cell.length_c   1.000
_cell.angle_alpha   90.00
_cell.angle_beta   90.00
_cell.angle_gamma   90.00
#
_symmetry.space_group_name_H-M   'P 1'
#
loop_
_entity.id
_entity.type
_entity.pdbx_description
1 polymer ?
#
loop_
_entity_poly.entity_id
_entity_poly.type
_entity_poly.pdbx_seq_one_letter_code
_entity_poly.pdbx_strand_id
1 'polypeptide(L)'
;ASKGTPIIMKDIGNPQLALGMSEANKLLTKQVERKKMTPAKMGETLARIRPTLSLDEFKEVDIVIEAVTENPKIKAAVLADTEKSVRENTIIASNTSTISITRLAESLQRPENFVGMHFFNPVHMMPLVEVIRGEKTSAEAIATTVVLAQKMGKTPIVVNDCPGFLVNRVLFPYFGAFDLLLKDGADFQQVDKVMEKFGWPMGPAYLIDVVGIDTGVHGAEVMAEGFPDRMKPDYKGAIEIMYENKRLGQKNDVGFYKYELDRKGKKAKTIDPTAYELVASMATTEKHEFDAQEIIDRMMLAFCNETVRCLEDNIVATA
;
A
#
# COMPACT_ATOMS: atom_id res chain seq x y z
N ALA A 1 -2.32 -19.13 -6.74
CA ALA A 1 -1.74 -20.45 -7.08
C ALA A 1 -1.57 -21.34 -5.83
N SER A 2 -0.92 -20.87 -4.76
CA SER A 2 -0.62 -21.68 -3.54
C SER A 2 -1.86 -22.23 -2.82
N LYS A 3 -3.00 -21.60 -2.99
CA LYS A 3 -4.32 -22.03 -2.44
C LYS A 3 -5.16 -22.84 -3.44
N GLY A 4 -4.55 -23.31 -4.54
CA GLY A 4 -5.21 -24.17 -5.51
C GLY A 4 -5.85 -23.47 -6.70
N THR A 5 -5.92 -22.12 -6.71
CA THR A 5 -6.53 -21.35 -7.81
C THR A 5 -5.58 -21.32 -9.02
N PRO A 6 -6.04 -21.67 -10.24
CA PRO A 6 -5.31 -21.42 -11.48
C PRO A 6 -5.17 -19.91 -11.72
N ILE A 7 -4.02 -19.48 -12.22
CA ILE A 7 -3.72 -18.08 -12.47
C ILE A 7 -3.25 -17.92 -13.91
N ILE A 8 -3.83 -16.96 -14.62
CA ILE A 8 -3.27 -16.44 -15.87
C ILE A 8 -2.56 -15.13 -15.53
N MET A 9 -1.27 -15.05 -15.78
CA MET A 9 -0.46 -13.87 -15.50
C MET A 9 -0.11 -13.18 -16.82
N LYS A 10 -0.67 -11.99 -17.03
CA LYS A 10 -0.41 -11.19 -18.24
C LYS A 10 0.45 -9.98 -17.88
N ASP A 11 1.40 -9.69 -18.77
CA ASP A 11 2.16 -8.45 -18.77
C ASP A 11 2.42 -7.96 -20.19
N ILE A 12 3.06 -6.79 -20.35
CA ILE A 12 3.35 -6.16 -21.66
C ILE A 12 4.48 -6.84 -22.42
N GLY A 13 5.35 -7.59 -21.72
CA GLY A 13 6.51 -8.22 -22.36
C GLY A 13 7.04 -9.44 -21.61
N ASN A 14 7.82 -10.26 -22.32
CA ASN A 14 8.45 -11.45 -21.76
C ASN A 14 9.40 -11.17 -20.57
N PRO A 15 10.18 -10.08 -20.54
CA PRO A 15 11.01 -9.76 -19.37
C PRO A 15 10.20 -9.60 -18.08
N GLN A 16 9.04 -8.93 -18.15
CA GLN A 16 8.16 -8.72 -17.01
C GLN A 16 7.52 -10.04 -16.55
N LEU A 17 7.08 -10.87 -17.50
CA LEU A 17 6.57 -12.21 -17.19
C LEU A 17 7.64 -13.09 -16.54
N ALA A 18 8.88 -13.05 -17.04
CA ALA A 18 10.00 -13.78 -16.46
C ALA A 18 10.31 -13.30 -15.04
N LEU A 19 10.25 -11.97 -14.78
CA LEU A 19 10.41 -11.40 -13.46
C LEU A 19 9.32 -11.91 -12.50
N GLY A 20 8.06 -11.89 -12.93
CA GLY A 20 6.93 -12.38 -12.13
C GLY A 20 7.07 -13.86 -11.76
N MET A 21 7.49 -14.70 -12.72
CA MET A 21 7.75 -16.12 -12.47
C MET A 21 8.96 -16.34 -11.54
N SER A 22 10.01 -15.52 -11.69
CA SER A 22 11.19 -15.56 -10.82
C SER A 22 10.82 -15.22 -9.37
N GLU A 23 10.04 -14.19 -9.14
CA GLU A 23 9.58 -13.82 -7.79
C GLU A 23 8.67 -14.91 -7.19
N ALA A 24 7.76 -15.48 -7.98
CA ALA A 24 6.94 -16.62 -7.52
C ALA A 24 7.83 -17.81 -7.10
N ASN A 25 8.81 -18.16 -7.93
CA ASN A 25 9.77 -19.22 -7.64
C ASN A 25 10.56 -18.93 -6.34
N LYS A 26 11.10 -17.72 -6.20
CA LYS A 26 11.88 -17.29 -5.02
C LYS A 26 11.06 -17.37 -3.71
N LEU A 27 9.79 -16.94 -3.75
CA LEU A 27 8.90 -17.01 -2.59
C LEU A 27 8.60 -18.46 -2.20
N LEU A 28 8.34 -19.34 -3.18
CA LEU A 28 8.04 -20.74 -2.94
C LEU A 28 9.29 -21.53 -2.50
N THR A 29 10.46 -21.24 -3.07
CA THR A 29 11.74 -21.83 -2.63
C THR A 29 11.98 -21.56 -1.14
N LYS A 30 11.76 -20.32 -0.67
CA LYS A 30 11.85 -20.00 0.77
C LYS A 30 10.89 -20.83 1.64
N GLN A 31 9.70 -21.22 1.11
CA GLN A 31 8.80 -22.10 1.85
C GLN A 31 9.32 -23.53 1.92
N VAL A 32 9.96 -24.01 0.84
CA VAL A 32 10.62 -25.34 0.82
C VAL A 32 11.80 -25.38 1.78
N GLU A 33 12.69 -24.39 1.73
CA GLU A 33 13.84 -24.25 2.64
C GLU A 33 13.42 -24.25 4.11
N ARG A 34 12.29 -23.58 4.41
CA ARG A 34 11.69 -23.54 5.75
C ARG A 34 10.88 -24.78 6.13
N LYS A 35 10.88 -25.82 5.27
CA LYS A 35 10.11 -27.06 5.45
C LYS A 35 8.58 -26.83 5.59
N LYS A 36 8.06 -25.73 5.08
CA LYS A 36 6.62 -25.40 5.06
C LYS A 36 5.91 -25.88 3.79
N MET A 37 6.69 -26.34 2.79
CA MET A 37 6.19 -26.85 1.51
C MET A 37 7.17 -27.93 1.00
N THR A 38 6.63 -28.96 0.33
CA THR A 38 7.48 -29.95 -0.36
C THR A 38 7.88 -29.46 -1.76
N PRO A 39 9.02 -29.94 -2.33
CA PRO A 39 9.41 -29.62 -3.71
C PRO A 39 8.32 -29.99 -4.73
N ALA A 40 7.66 -31.14 -4.55
CA ALA A 40 6.54 -31.56 -5.41
C ALA A 40 5.40 -30.54 -5.39
N LYS A 41 5.00 -30.09 -4.19
CA LYS A 41 3.93 -29.08 -4.03
C LYS A 41 4.32 -27.73 -4.63
N MET A 42 5.59 -27.35 -4.55
CA MET A 42 6.12 -26.16 -5.23
C MET A 42 5.94 -26.27 -6.74
N GLY A 43 6.35 -27.40 -7.34
CA GLY A 43 6.19 -27.64 -8.78
C GLY A 43 4.72 -27.56 -9.22
N GLU A 44 3.80 -28.22 -8.51
CA GLU A 44 2.37 -28.13 -8.76
C GLU A 44 1.84 -26.68 -8.65
N THR A 45 2.35 -25.91 -7.69
CA THR A 45 1.91 -24.51 -7.49
C THR A 45 2.39 -23.63 -8.65
N LEU A 46 3.64 -23.78 -9.09
CA LEU A 46 4.18 -23.05 -10.24
C LEU A 46 3.44 -23.41 -11.53
N ALA A 47 3.11 -24.69 -11.74
CA ALA A 47 2.36 -25.15 -12.91
C ALA A 47 0.93 -24.56 -13.00
N ARG A 48 0.38 -24.01 -11.91
CA ARG A 48 -0.90 -23.27 -11.91
C ARG A 48 -0.77 -21.83 -12.40
N ILE A 49 0.43 -21.32 -12.58
CA ILE A 49 0.66 -19.95 -13.07
C ILE A 49 1.00 -20.05 -14.55
N ARG A 50 0.12 -19.56 -15.40
CA ARG A 50 0.31 -19.52 -16.85
C ARG A 50 0.61 -18.09 -17.30
N PRO A 51 1.87 -17.79 -17.68
CA PRO A 51 2.21 -16.48 -18.23
C PRO A 51 1.69 -16.32 -19.66
N THR A 52 1.23 -15.13 -20.02
CA THR A 52 0.75 -14.80 -21.36
C THR A 52 0.99 -13.33 -21.71
N LEU A 53 1.09 -13.02 -22.99
CA LEU A 53 1.09 -11.65 -23.53
C LEU A 53 -0.28 -11.23 -24.08
N SER A 54 -1.23 -12.18 -24.24
CA SER A 54 -2.53 -11.94 -24.88
C SER A 54 -3.67 -11.89 -23.85
N LEU A 55 -4.60 -10.98 -24.06
CA LEU A 55 -5.89 -10.95 -23.36
C LEU A 55 -6.86 -12.02 -23.87
N ASP A 56 -6.63 -12.64 -25.02
CA ASP A 56 -7.49 -13.71 -25.57
C ASP A 56 -7.64 -14.89 -24.62
N GLU A 57 -6.66 -15.10 -23.75
CA GLU A 57 -6.69 -16.17 -22.76
C GLU A 57 -7.59 -15.85 -21.54
N PHE A 58 -8.14 -14.63 -21.47
CA PHE A 58 -8.98 -14.19 -20.35
C PHE A 58 -10.46 -14.48 -20.56
N LYS A 59 -10.85 -15.07 -21.70
CA LYS A 59 -12.27 -15.32 -22.06
C LYS A 59 -13.05 -16.13 -21.01
N GLU A 60 -12.36 -16.99 -20.23
CA GLU A 60 -13.00 -17.90 -19.29
C GLU A 60 -12.65 -17.59 -17.82
N VAL A 61 -12.05 -16.45 -17.52
CA VAL A 61 -11.71 -16.11 -16.13
C VAL A 61 -12.93 -15.56 -15.38
N ASP A 62 -13.02 -15.90 -14.10
CA ASP A 62 -14.11 -15.45 -13.23
C ASP A 62 -13.81 -14.06 -12.65
N ILE A 63 -12.54 -13.76 -12.41
CA ILE A 63 -12.08 -12.49 -11.86
C ILE A 63 -10.73 -12.10 -12.42
N VAL A 64 -10.54 -10.82 -12.71
CA VAL A 64 -9.26 -10.21 -13.09
C VAL A 64 -8.82 -9.28 -11.97
N ILE A 65 -7.54 -9.35 -11.58
CA ILE A 65 -6.92 -8.37 -10.67
C ILE A 65 -5.93 -7.54 -11.49
N GLU A 66 -6.25 -6.30 -11.76
CA GLU A 66 -5.38 -5.33 -12.42
C GLU A 66 -4.39 -4.76 -11.38
N ALA A 67 -3.10 -4.80 -11.71
CA ALA A 67 -2.02 -4.30 -10.86
C ALA A 67 -0.91 -3.63 -11.69
N VAL A 68 -1.29 -2.88 -12.73
CA VAL A 68 -0.35 -2.11 -13.55
C VAL A 68 0.10 -0.84 -12.83
N THR A 69 0.99 -0.06 -13.45
CA THR A 69 1.53 1.17 -12.87
C THR A 69 0.44 2.12 -12.36
N GLU A 70 0.72 2.85 -11.27
CA GLU A 70 -0.21 3.76 -10.61
C GLU A 70 -0.36 5.06 -11.42
N ASN A 71 -1.02 4.94 -12.57
CA ASN A 71 -1.34 6.03 -13.48
C ASN A 71 -2.79 5.90 -13.96
N PRO A 72 -3.65 6.89 -13.72
CA PRO A 72 -5.09 6.77 -14.02
C PRO A 72 -5.38 6.55 -15.50
N LYS A 73 -4.63 7.17 -16.41
CA LYS A 73 -4.83 6.99 -17.86
C LYS A 73 -4.45 5.59 -18.33
N ILE A 74 -3.33 5.07 -17.80
CA ILE A 74 -2.87 3.72 -18.15
C ILE A 74 -3.82 2.67 -17.59
N LYS A 75 -4.23 2.81 -16.32
CA LYS A 75 -5.20 1.91 -15.70
C LYS A 75 -6.53 1.92 -16.45
N ALA A 76 -7.08 3.09 -16.77
CA ALA A 76 -8.34 3.21 -17.53
C ALA A 76 -8.27 2.50 -18.89
N ALA A 77 -7.18 2.66 -19.63
CA ALA A 77 -6.98 1.98 -20.91
C ALA A 77 -6.89 0.45 -20.74
N VAL A 78 -6.10 -0.03 -19.79
CA VAL A 78 -5.94 -1.47 -19.51
C VAL A 78 -7.26 -2.08 -19.03
N LEU A 79 -8.01 -1.40 -18.17
CA LEU A 79 -9.31 -1.86 -17.68
C LEU A 79 -10.33 -1.97 -18.82
N ALA A 80 -10.43 -0.96 -19.68
CA ALA A 80 -11.34 -0.95 -20.84
C ALA A 80 -11.00 -2.07 -21.84
N ASP A 81 -9.70 -2.35 -22.11
CA ASP A 81 -9.29 -3.43 -23.00
C ASP A 81 -9.50 -4.81 -22.36
N THR A 82 -9.28 -4.92 -21.05
CA THR A 82 -9.58 -6.15 -20.31
C THR A 82 -11.06 -6.48 -20.36
N GLU A 83 -11.93 -5.49 -20.14
CA GLU A 83 -13.39 -5.68 -20.16
C GLU A 83 -13.91 -6.25 -21.47
N LYS A 84 -13.35 -5.81 -22.60
CA LYS A 84 -13.70 -6.33 -23.95
C LYS A 84 -13.33 -7.80 -24.15
N SER A 85 -12.36 -8.29 -23.37
CA SER A 85 -11.75 -9.62 -23.55
C SER A 85 -12.29 -10.67 -22.57
N VAL A 86 -13.12 -10.28 -21.62
CA VAL A 86 -13.68 -11.15 -20.59
C VAL A 86 -15.19 -11.34 -20.78
N ARG A 87 -15.76 -12.36 -20.12
CA ARG A 87 -17.23 -12.59 -20.10
C ARG A 87 -17.97 -11.43 -19.42
N GLU A 88 -19.25 -11.31 -19.73
CA GLU A 88 -20.11 -10.24 -19.19
C GLU A 88 -20.18 -10.23 -17.67
N ASN A 89 -20.12 -11.42 -17.02
CA ASN A 89 -20.20 -11.57 -15.58
C ASN A 89 -18.83 -11.65 -14.89
N THR A 90 -17.72 -11.47 -15.60
CA THR A 90 -16.38 -11.44 -15.00
C THR A 90 -16.22 -10.20 -14.12
N ILE A 91 -15.77 -10.40 -12.89
CA ILE A 91 -15.43 -9.29 -12.00
C ILE A 91 -14.04 -8.76 -12.35
N ILE A 92 -13.91 -7.44 -12.43
CA ILE A 92 -12.63 -6.76 -12.61
C ILE A 92 -12.31 -6.00 -11.32
N ALA A 93 -11.15 -6.29 -10.74
CA ALA A 93 -10.67 -5.64 -9.53
C ALA A 93 -9.40 -4.85 -9.83
N SER A 94 -9.27 -3.64 -9.31
CA SER A 94 -8.03 -2.85 -9.40
C SER A 94 -7.30 -2.83 -8.06
N ASN A 95 -5.99 -3.09 -8.08
CA ASN A 95 -5.10 -2.97 -6.93
C ASN A 95 -4.47 -1.58 -6.86
N THR A 96 -5.22 -0.53 -7.16
CA THR A 96 -4.78 0.84 -6.92
C THR A 96 -4.69 1.12 -5.42
N SER A 97 -3.77 1.99 -5.00
CA SER A 97 -3.63 2.44 -3.61
C SER A 97 -4.25 3.81 -3.35
N THR A 98 -4.47 4.61 -4.41
CA THR A 98 -4.86 6.01 -4.26
C THR A 98 -5.91 6.49 -5.27
N ILE A 99 -6.02 5.83 -6.44
CA ILE A 99 -6.93 6.27 -7.49
C ILE A 99 -8.35 5.80 -7.16
N SER A 100 -9.31 6.73 -7.20
CA SER A 100 -10.73 6.43 -6.96
C SER A 100 -11.24 5.30 -7.86
N ILE A 101 -11.87 4.31 -7.27
CA ILE A 101 -12.54 3.20 -7.96
C ILE A 101 -13.72 3.72 -8.79
N THR A 102 -14.47 4.67 -8.25
CA THR A 102 -15.58 5.35 -8.95
C THR A 102 -15.09 6.02 -10.22
N ARG A 103 -13.98 6.75 -10.16
CA ARG A 103 -13.38 7.41 -11.32
C ARG A 103 -12.83 6.43 -12.35
N LEU A 104 -12.17 5.36 -11.95
CA LEU A 104 -11.70 4.33 -12.88
C LEU A 104 -12.86 3.61 -13.57
N ALA A 105 -13.99 3.41 -12.86
CA ALA A 105 -15.20 2.78 -13.39
C ALA A 105 -15.82 3.54 -14.58
N GLU A 106 -15.55 4.85 -14.72
CA GLU A 106 -16.02 5.65 -15.86
C GLU A 106 -15.49 5.16 -17.22
N SER A 107 -14.36 4.44 -17.21
CA SER A 107 -13.77 3.85 -18.41
C SER A 107 -14.43 2.53 -18.87
N LEU A 108 -15.36 2.00 -18.08
CA LEU A 108 -15.98 0.69 -18.27
C LEU A 108 -17.42 0.80 -18.74
N GLN A 109 -17.86 -0.21 -19.50
CA GLN A 109 -19.25 -0.37 -19.94
C GLN A 109 -20.11 -1.07 -18.88
N ARG A 110 -19.47 -1.89 -18.04
CA ARG A 110 -20.12 -2.69 -16.96
C ARG A 110 -19.52 -2.34 -15.60
N PRO A 111 -19.65 -1.06 -15.15
CA PRO A 111 -19.04 -0.58 -13.91
C PRO A 111 -19.55 -1.29 -12.66
N GLU A 112 -20.72 -1.95 -12.75
CA GLU A 112 -21.27 -2.79 -11.66
C GLU A 112 -20.41 -4.03 -11.33
N ASN A 113 -19.61 -4.50 -12.30
CA ASN A 113 -18.68 -5.62 -12.12
C ASN A 113 -17.26 -5.15 -11.77
N PHE A 114 -17.08 -3.87 -11.47
CA PHE A 114 -15.79 -3.30 -11.11
C PHE A 114 -15.69 -2.99 -9.62
N VAL A 115 -14.54 -3.30 -9.01
CA VAL A 115 -14.30 -3.20 -7.57
C VAL A 115 -12.84 -2.85 -7.29
N GLY A 116 -12.55 -2.21 -6.18
CA GLY A 116 -11.17 -2.11 -5.68
C GLY A 116 -10.78 -3.35 -4.87
N MET A 117 -9.54 -3.80 -5.00
CA MET A 117 -8.97 -4.88 -4.19
C MET A 117 -7.55 -4.52 -3.80
N HIS A 118 -7.42 -3.70 -2.76
CA HIS A 118 -6.15 -3.12 -2.33
C HIS A 118 -5.39 -4.04 -1.40
N PHE A 119 -4.19 -4.43 -1.82
CA PHE A 119 -3.27 -5.27 -1.05
C PHE A 119 -2.18 -4.42 -0.41
N PHE A 120 -1.71 -4.85 0.75
CA PHE A 120 -0.60 -4.22 1.47
C PHE A 120 0.71 -4.96 1.23
N ASN A 121 1.79 -4.20 1.03
CA ASN A 121 3.12 -4.77 0.80
C ASN A 121 3.81 -5.15 2.15
N PRO A 122 4.46 -6.32 2.26
CA PRO A 122 4.59 -7.37 1.24
C PRO A 122 3.33 -8.26 1.14
N VAL A 123 2.74 -8.36 -0.05
CA VAL A 123 1.44 -9.00 -0.28
C VAL A 123 1.34 -10.42 0.29
N HIS A 124 2.42 -11.20 0.23
CA HIS A 124 2.43 -12.58 0.72
C HIS A 124 2.45 -12.70 2.26
N MET A 125 2.71 -11.61 2.98
CA MET A 125 2.77 -11.57 4.45
C MET A 125 1.59 -10.82 5.07
N MET A 126 1.22 -9.68 4.49
CA MET A 126 0.17 -8.82 5.04
C MET A 126 -1.21 -9.49 4.92
N PRO A 127 -1.93 -9.66 6.04
CA PRO A 127 -3.21 -10.37 6.02
C PRO A 127 -4.36 -9.52 5.48
N LEU A 128 -4.34 -8.20 5.70
CA LEU A 128 -5.43 -7.29 5.36
C LEU A 128 -5.56 -7.09 3.85
N VAL A 129 -6.80 -7.00 3.38
CA VAL A 129 -7.17 -6.54 2.04
C VAL A 129 -8.37 -5.61 2.17
N GLU A 130 -8.30 -4.43 1.60
CA GLU A 130 -9.47 -3.57 1.44
C GLU A 130 -10.20 -3.93 0.15
N VAL A 131 -11.50 -4.19 0.27
CA VAL A 131 -12.42 -4.36 -0.86
C VAL A 131 -13.21 -3.07 -0.99
N ILE A 132 -12.89 -2.27 -2.01
CA ILE A 132 -13.38 -0.91 -2.15
C ILE A 132 -14.60 -0.89 -3.06
N ARG A 133 -15.70 -0.39 -2.51
CA ARG A 133 -16.96 -0.18 -3.23
C ARG A 133 -16.93 1.18 -3.92
N GLY A 134 -16.86 1.20 -5.26
CA GLY A 134 -17.16 2.38 -6.06
C GLY A 134 -18.67 2.64 -6.11
N GLU A 135 -19.05 3.80 -6.59
CA GLU A 135 -20.46 4.24 -6.62
C GLU A 135 -21.39 3.25 -7.35
N LYS A 136 -20.91 2.64 -8.44
CA LYS A 136 -21.69 1.69 -9.25
C LYS A 136 -21.39 0.21 -8.95
N THR A 137 -20.46 -0.08 -8.05
CA THR A 137 -20.06 -1.46 -7.73
C THR A 137 -21.23 -2.26 -7.14
N SER A 138 -21.55 -3.40 -7.75
CA SER A 138 -22.64 -4.26 -7.29
C SER A 138 -22.31 -5.01 -5.99
N ALA A 139 -23.36 -5.42 -5.27
CA ALA A 139 -23.21 -6.28 -4.09
C ALA A 139 -22.59 -7.64 -4.44
N GLU A 140 -22.85 -8.17 -5.64
CA GLU A 140 -22.28 -9.41 -6.14
C GLU A 140 -20.76 -9.29 -6.37
N ALA A 141 -20.31 -8.19 -6.99
CA ALA A 141 -18.88 -7.93 -7.17
C ALA A 141 -18.14 -7.85 -5.83
N ILE A 142 -18.70 -7.17 -4.84
CA ILE A 142 -18.17 -7.11 -3.47
C ILE A 142 -18.10 -8.51 -2.85
N ALA A 143 -19.22 -9.24 -2.84
CA ALA A 143 -19.28 -10.55 -2.21
C ALA A 143 -18.30 -11.55 -2.84
N THR A 144 -18.20 -11.57 -4.17
CA THR A 144 -17.28 -12.43 -4.92
C THR A 144 -15.82 -12.10 -4.57
N THR A 145 -15.49 -10.81 -4.50
CA THR A 145 -14.12 -10.34 -4.17
C THR A 145 -13.76 -10.68 -2.72
N VAL A 146 -14.70 -10.49 -1.78
CA VAL A 146 -14.53 -10.89 -0.36
C VAL A 146 -14.26 -12.40 -0.25
N VAL A 147 -15.05 -13.22 -0.91
CA VAL A 147 -14.86 -14.69 -0.90
C VAL A 147 -13.49 -15.06 -1.50
N LEU A 148 -13.07 -14.41 -2.59
CA LEU A 148 -11.74 -14.65 -3.16
C LEU A 148 -10.62 -14.27 -2.18
N ALA A 149 -10.71 -13.11 -1.53
CA ALA A 149 -9.74 -12.68 -0.53
C ALA A 149 -9.63 -13.70 0.63
N GLN A 150 -10.76 -14.18 1.14
CA GLN A 150 -10.80 -15.23 2.17
C GLN A 150 -10.18 -16.54 1.69
N LYS A 151 -10.47 -16.99 0.45
CA LYS A 151 -9.82 -18.16 -0.16
C LYS A 151 -8.31 -18.00 -0.28
N MET A 152 -7.82 -16.79 -0.49
CA MET A 152 -6.38 -16.48 -0.48
C MET A 152 -5.78 -16.51 0.93
N GLY A 153 -6.59 -16.62 1.99
CA GLY A 153 -6.16 -16.56 3.39
C GLY A 153 -5.93 -15.13 3.88
N LYS A 154 -6.63 -14.17 3.26
CA LYS A 154 -6.65 -12.76 3.67
C LYS A 154 -7.83 -12.47 4.59
N THR A 155 -7.73 -11.36 5.31
CA THR A 155 -8.81 -10.76 6.10
C THR A 155 -9.34 -9.56 5.30
N PRO A 156 -10.43 -9.73 4.53
CA PRO A 156 -11.02 -8.61 3.78
C PRO A 156 -11.85 -7.72 4.69
N ILE A 157 -11.76 -6.41 4.46
CA ILE A 157 -12.70 -5.41 4.96
C ILE A 157 -13.35 -4.72 3.76
N VAL A 158 -14.65 -4.42 3.87
CA VAL A 158 -15.36 -3.69 2.82
C VAL A 158 -15.42 -2.22 3.21
N VAL A 159 -14.95 -1.36 2.31
CA VAL A 159 -14.93 0.09 2.52
C VAL A 159 -15.53 0.80 1.31
N ASN A 160 -16.11 1.98 1.50
CA ASN A 160 -16.54 2.82 0.41
C ASN A 160 -15.36 3.61 -0.16
N ASP A 161 -15.48 3.99 -1.44
CA ASP A 161 -14.45 4.72 -2.18
C ASP A 161 -14.23 6.13 -1.60
N CYS A 162 -13.00 6.46 -1.33
CA CYS A 162 -12.54 7.81 -1.00
C CYS A 162 -11.03 7.90 -1.25
N PRO A 163 -10.44 9.10 -1.29
CA PRO A 163 -8.98 9.25 -1.37
C PRO A 163 -8.27 8.47 -0.27
N GLY A 164 -7.37 7.55 -0.64
CA GLY A 164 -6.61 6.71 0.29
C GLY A 164 -7.38 5.59 0.96
N PHE A 165 -8.65 5.39 0.61
CA PHE A 165 -9.54 4.39 1.20
C PHE A 165 -9.60 4.52 2.74
N LEU A 166 -9.59 3.44 3.50
CA LEU A 166 -9.59 3.53 4.97
C LEU A 166 -8.16 3.67 5.52
N VAL A 167 -7.29 2.71 5.20
CA VAL A 167 -5.98 2.59 5.88
C VAL A 167 -5.07 3.77 5.58
N ASN A 168 -4.92 4.16 4.32
CA ASN A 168 -4.10 5.31 3.99
C ASN A 168 -4.73 6.60 4.54
N ARG A 169 -6.06 6.76 4.42
CA ARG A 169 -6.76 7.93 4.95
C ARG A 169 -6.48 8.16 6.44
N VAL A 170 -6.52 7.12 7.27
CA VAL A 170 -6.24 7.28 8.72
C VAL A 170 -4.74 7.37 9.03
N LEU A 171 -3.88 6.82 8.15
CA LEU A 171 -2.43 6.82 8.35
C LEU A 171 -1.77 8.16 7.99
N PHE A 172 -2.28 8.89 6.99
CA PHE A 172 -1.64 10.15 6.57
C PHE A 172 -1.69 11.25 7.64
N PRO A 173 -2.77 11.49 8.40
CA PRO A 173 -2.73 12.39 9.55
C PRO A 173 -1.71 12.00 10.63
N TYR A 174 -1.46 10.70 10.81
CA TYR A 174 -0.39 10.21 11.68
C TYR A 174 1.00 10.68 11.19
N PHE A 175 1.29 10.60 9.89
CA PHE A 175 2.52 11.16 9.32
C PHE A 175 2.55 12.69 9.39
N GLY A 176 1.42 13.36 9.21
CA GLY A 176 1.32 14.82 9.41
C GLY A 176 1.65 15.23 10.85
N ALA A 177 1.17 14.47 11.83
CA ALA A 177 1.50 14.70 13.24
C ALA A 177 3.00 14.44 13.53
N PHE A 178 3.59 13.45 12.89
CA PHE A 178 5.03 13.22 12.94
C PHE A 178 5.82 14.42 12.39
N ASP A 179 5.47 14.93 11.22
CA ASP A 179 6.11 16.12 10.65
C ASP A 179 5.98 17.35 11.56
N LEU A 180 4.81 17.54 12.19
CA LEU A 180 4.60 18.63 13.17
C LEU A 180 5.48 18.48 14.41
N LEU A 181 5.63 17.26 14.95
CA LEU A 181 6.55 16.99 16.06
C LEU A 181 7.99 17.38 15.70
N LEU A 182 8.44 17.00 14.48
CA LEU A 182 9.79 17.36 14.03
C LEU A 182 9.96 18.87 13.84
N LYS A 183 8.93 19.56 13.32
CA LYS A 183 8.90 21.01 13.19
C LYS A 183 9.03 21.70 14.55
N ASP A 184 8.44 21.11 15.58
CA ASP A 184 8.50 21.61 16.97
C ASP A 184 9.77 21.13 17.72
N GLY A 185 10.75 20.55 17.03
CA GLY A 185 12.06 20.21 17.59
C GLY A 185 12.18 18.80 18.19
N ALA A 186 11.21 17.91 17.95
CA ALA A 186 11.31 16.52 18.41
C ALA A 186 12.43 15.76 17.67
N ASP A 187 13.07 14.83 18.38
CA ASP A 187 13.99 13.86 17.80
C ASP A 187 13.23 12.71 17.14
N PHE A 188 13.38 12.50 15.84
CA PHE A 188 12.68 11.42 15.13
C PHE A 188 12.97 10.02 15.69
N GLN A 189 14.16 9.80 16.24
CA GLN A 189 14.46 8.53 16.93
C GLN A 189 13.73 8.39 18.26
N GLN A 190 13.55 9.51 18.99
CA GLN A 190 12.73 9.51 20.20
C GLN A 190 11.28 9.16 19.83
N VAL A 191 10.71 9.80 18.80
CA VAL A 191 9.35 9.52 18.33
C VAL A 191 9.22 8.05 17.91
N ASP A 192 10.15 7.51 17.13
CA ASP A 192 10.14 6.09 16.74
C ASP A 192 10.12 5.17 17.96
N LYS A 193 11.03 5.39 18.92
CA LYS A 193 11.13 4.55 20.13
C LYS A 193 9.87 4.62 21.00
N VAL A 194 9.29 5.80 21.14
CA VAL A 194 8.07 6.00 21.93
C VAL A 194 6.91 5.25 21.30
N MET A 195 6.73 5.37 19.97
CA MET A 195 5.64 4.70 19.26
C MET A 195 5.83 3.19 19.20
N GLU A 196 7.07 2.69 19.03
CA GLU A 196 7.38 1.25 19.12
C GLU A 196 7.06 0.70 20.51
N LYS A 197 7.40 1.44 21.58
CA LYS A 197 7.09 1.06 22.97
C LYS A 197 5.58 1.11 23.27
N PHE A 198 4.86 2.04 22.64
CA PHE A 198 3.40 2.16 22.75
C PHE A 198 2.69 0.94 22.10
N GLY A 199 3.31 0.30 21.12
CA GLY A 199 2.78 -0.93 20.52
C GLY A 199 2.77 -0.96 18.99
N TRP A 200 3.27 0.07 18.33
CA TRP A 200 3.45 0.04 16.87
C TRP A 200 4.64 -0.87 16.51
N PRO A 201 4.52 -1.68 15.45
CA PRO A 201 5.63 -2.55 15.02
C PRO A 201 6.85 -1.78 14.50
N MET A 202 6.66 -0.54 14.10
CA MET A 202 7.68 0.41 13.61
C MET A 202 7.28 1.82 13.99
N GLY A 203 8.24 2.66 14.37
CA GLY A 203 8.02 4.08 14.53
C GLY A 203 7.83 4.79 13.17
N PRO A 204 7.30 6.03 13.14
CA PRO A 204 6.90 6.72 11.90
C PRO A 204 8.06 6.97 10.94
N ALA A 205 9.24 7.35 11.42
CA ALA A 205 10.42 7.56 10.57
C ALA A 205 10.88 6.25 9.91
N TYR A 206 10.91 5.17 10.67
CA TYR A 206 11.25 3.87 10.12
C TYR A 206 10.16 3.32 9.19
N LEU A 207 8.89 3.53 9.51
CA LEU A 207 7.76 3.10 8.70
C LEU A 207 7.79 3.76 7.31
N ILE A 208 7.98 5.07 7.24
CA ILE A 208 8.03 5.78 5.94
C ILE A 208 9.25 5.39 5.11
N ASP A 209 10.38 5.08 5.75
CA ASP A 209 11.57 4.54 5.07
C ASP A 209 11.30 3.14 4.47
N VAL A 210 10.51 2.31 5.13
CA VAL A 210 10.11 0.97 4.65
C VAL A 210 9.10 1.06 3.51
N VAL A 211 8.11 1.95 3.62
CA VAL A 211 7.09 2.21 2.58
C VAL A 211 7.74 2.80 1.32
N GLY A 212 8.71 3.64 1.51
CA GLY A 212 9.36 4.46 0.50
C GLY A 212 8.86 5.90 0.55
N ILE A 213 9.78 6.82 0.77
CA ILE A 213 9.50 8.25 0.96
C ILE A 213 8.82 8.85 -0.27
N ASP A 214 9.22 8.45 -1.48
CA ASP A 214 8.55 8.83 -2.73
C ASP A 214 7.07 8.39 -2.79
N THR A 215 6.78 7.19 -2.30
CA THR A 215 5.40 6.70 -2.19
C THR A 215 4.61 7.51 -1.15
N GLY A 216 5.25 7.87 -0.04
CA GLY A 216 4.65 8.72 1.00
C GLY A 216 4.30 10.11 0.49
N VAL A 217 5.24 10.77 -0.22
CA VAL A 217 5.00 12.11 -0.81
C VAL A 217 3.86 12.07 -1.83
N HIS A 218 3.86 11.11 -2.76
CA HIS A 218 2.77 10.98 -3.73
C HIS A 218 1.41 10.71 -3.04
N GLY A 219 1.40 9.86 -2.02
CA GLY A 219 0.17 9.64 -1.23
C GLY A 219 -0.30 10.90 -0.51
N ALA A 220 0.62 11.71 0.04
CA ALA A 220 0.30 12.97 0.69
C ALA A 220 -0.32 13.99 -0.28
N GLU A 221 0.15 14.05 -1.53
CA GLU A 221 -0.46 14.87 -2.60
C GLU A 221 -1.91 14.47 -2.84
N VAL A 222 -2.19 13.18 -2.97
CA VAL A 222 -3.57 12.67 -3.17
C VAL A 222 -4.46 12.99 -1.95
N MET A 223 -3.92 12.86 -0.73
CA MET A 223 -4.67 13.22 0.49
C MET A 223 -4.92 14.73 0.55
N ALA A 224 -3.94 15.56 0.19
CA ALA A 224 -4.08 17.00 0.16
C ALA A 224 -5.11 17.49 -0.87
N GLU A 225 -5.23 16.82 -2.02
CA GLU A 225 -6.28 17.08 -3.00
C GLU A 225 -7.66 16.65 -2.50
N GLY A 226 -7.75 15.48 -1.85
CA GLY A 226 -9.01 14.92 -1.37
C GLY A 226 -9.55 15.60 -0.10
N PHE A 227 -8.65 16.08 0.77
CA PHE A 227 -8.96 16.67 2.07
C PHE A 227 -8.17 17.97 2.30
N PRO A 228 -8.38 19.02 1.44
CA PRO A 228 -7.56 20.23 1.47
C PRO A 228 -7.70 21.06 2.73
N ASP A 229 -8.79 20.87 3.47
CA ASP A 229 -9.10 21.54 4.73
C ASP A 229 -8.21 21.08 5.91
N ARG A 230 -7.64 19.87 5.83
CA ARG A 230 -6.94 19.26 6.98
C ARG A 230 -5.71 18.41 6.66
N MET A 231 -5.53 18.00 5.40
CA MET A 231 -4.39 17.17 4.98
C MET A 231 -3.43 17.89 4.03
N LYS A 232 -3.67 19.19 3.79
CA LYS A 232 -2.77 20.03 2.99
C LYS A 232 -1.99 20.95 3.93
N PRO A 233 -0.73 20.61 4.28
CA PRO A 233 0.10 21.47 5.11
C PRO A 233 0.42 22.78 4.39
N ASP A 234 0.64 23.86 5.16
CA ASP A 234 1.12 25.16 4.68
C ASP A 234 2.64 25.31 4.84
N TYR A 235 3.32 24.23 5.16
CA TYR A 235 4.78 24.16 5.36
C TYR A 235 5.33 22.90 4.68
N LYS A 236 6.64 22.93 4.42
CA LYS A 236 7.37 21.78 3.90
C LYS A 236 7.76 20.85 5.06
N GLY A 237 7.24 19.62 5.05
CA GLY A 237 7.51 18.60 6.07
C GLY A 237 8.84 17.89 5.88
N ALA A 238 9.29 17.18 6.91
CA ALA A 238 10.54 16.40 6.87
C ALA A 238 10.51 15.32 5.80
N ILE A 239 9.37 14.68 5.59
CA ILE A 239 9.19 13.62 4.57
C ILE A 239 9.43 14.20 3.17
N GLU A 240 8.89 15.38 2.88
CA GLU A 240 9.11 16.07 1.60
C GLU A 240 10.58 16.52 1.42
N ILE A 241 11.21 17.06 2.48
CA ILE A 241 12.61 17.43 2.49
C ILE A 241 13.50 16.22 2.19
N MET A 242 13.23 15.06 2.80
CA MET A 242 13.95 13.82 2.50
C MET A 242 13.81 13.43 1.03
N TYR A 243 12.60 13.52 0.47
CA TYR A 243 12.33 13.23 -0.94
C TYR A 243 13.14 14.11 -1.89
N GLU A 244 13.12 15.43 -1.69
CA GLU A 244 13.87 16.39 -2.51
C GLU A 244 15.38 16.14 -2.48
N ASN A 245 15.89 15.64 -1.35
CA ASN A 245 17.28 15.25 -1.19
C ASN A 245 17.57 13.81 -1.67
N LYS A 246 16.64 13.21 -2.43
CA LYS A 246 16.76 11.85 -3.01
C LYS A 246 16.97 10.76 -1.96
N ARG A 247 16.47 10.96 -0.77
CA ARG A 247 16.48 10.00 0.31
C ARG A 247 15.16 9.25 0.28
N LEU A 248 15.16 8.04 -0.34
CA LEU A 248 13.93 7.28 -0.63
C LEU A 248 13.67 6.13 0.36
N GLY A 249 14.38 6.13 1.48
CA GLY A 249 14.30 5.08 2.48
C GLY A 249 15.01 3.80 2.04
N GLN A 250 14.38 2.64 2.31
CA GLN A 250 14.98 1.35 1.96
C GLN A 250 15.09 1.09 0.45
N LYS A 251 14.48 1.90 -0.40
CA LYS A 251 14.55 1.75 -1.87
C LYS A 251 15.95 2.04 -2.41
N ASN A 252 16.64 3.00 -1.82
CA ASN A 252 18.00 3.40 -2.20
C ASN A 252 18.96 3.43 -1.00
N ASP A 253 18.62 2.72 0.07
CA ASP A 253 19.42 2.52 1.27
C ASP A 253 19.65 3.77 2.13
N VAL A 254 18.91 4.86 1.87
CA VAL A 254 19.00 6.09 2.62
C VAL A 254 17.64 6.81 2.72
N GLY A 255 17.22 7.10 3.93
CA GLY A 255 15.99 7.81 4.30
C GLY A 255 16.22 8.64 5.56
N PHE A 256 15.36 8.56 6.54
CA PHE A 256 15.63 9.02 7.91
C PHE A 256 16.80 8.27 8.53
N TYR A 257 16.96 7.00 8.13
CA TYR A 257 18.08 6.15 8.50
C TYR A 257 18.91 5.79 7.27
N LYS A 258 20.13 5.32 7.50
CA LYS A 258 20.92 4.56 6.53
C LYS A 258 20.69 3.07 6.72
N TYR A 259 20.78 2.34 5.63
CA TYR A 259 20.54 0.90 5.59
C TYR A 259 21.75 0.18 5.00
N GLU A 260 22.31 -0.74 5.78
CA GLU A 260 23.41 -1.59 5.37
C GLU A 260 23.01 -3.06 5.56
N LEU A 261 23.60 -3.94 4.77
CA LEU A 261 23.38 -5.37 4.95
C LEU A 261 24.21 -5.86 6.15
N ASP A 262 23.53 -6.45 7.13
CA ASP A 262 24.20 -7.14 8.22
C ASP A 262 24.90 -8.42 7.72
N ARG A 263 25.66 -9.10 8.62
CA ARG A 263 26.34 -10.35 8.31
C ARG A 263 25.42 -11.50 7.85
N LYS A 264 24.10 -11.35 8.03
CA LYS A 264 23.06 -12.29 7.61
C LYS A 264 22.34 -11.86 6.34
N GLY A 265 22.80 -10.78 5.69
CA GLY A 265 22.17 -10.21 4.48
C GLY A 265 20.84 -9.53 4.73
N LYS A 266 20.56 -9.10 5.97
CA LYS A 266 19.38 -8.27 6.29
C LYS A 266 19.76 -6.80 6.34
N LYS A 267 18.86 -5.92 5.86
CA LYS A 267 19.03 -4.48 6.02
C LYS A 267 18.92 -4.11 7.51
N ALA A 268 19.98 -3.52 8.04
CA ALA A 268 20.05 -2.97 9.39
C ALA A 268 20.01 -1.44 9.29
N LYS A 269 19.20 -0.77 10.11
CA LYS A 269 19.14 0.69 10.16
C LYS A 269 20.25 1.25 11.03
N THR A 270 20.94 2.28 10.58
CA THR A 270 21.94 3.05 11.32
C THR A 270 21.59 4.54 11.30
N ILE A 271 22.10 5.27 12.29
CA ILE A 271 21.90 6.72 12.39
C ILE A 271 22.66 7.42 11.27
N ASP A 272 22.02 8.42 10.66
CA ASP A 272 22.65 9.30 9.69
C ASP A 272 22.61 10.75 10.16
N PRO A 273 23.77 11.38 10.47
CA PRO A 273 23.82 12.79 10.86
C PRO A 273 23.20 13.73 9.83
N THR A 274 23.35 13.44 8.53
CA THR A 274 22.78 14.27 7.46
C THR A 274 21.25 14.34 7.54
N ALA A 275 20.57 13.26 7.99
CA ALA A 275 19.13 13.30 8.20
C ALA A 275 18.74 14.33 9.28
N TYR A 276 19.53 14.45 10.34
CA TYR A 276 19.32 15.45 11.38
C TYR A 276 19.52 16.88 10.89
N GLU A 277 20.53 17.13 10.05
CA GLU A 277 20.78 18.43 9.44
C GLU A 277 19.57 18.86 8.58
N LEU A 278 19.03 17.92 7.79
CA LEU A 278 17.88 18.17 6.94
C LEU A 278 16.62 18.45 7.77
N VAL A 279 16.35 17.65 8.80
CA VAL A 279 15.20 17.86 9.70
C VAL A 279 15.35 19.20 10.44
N ALA A 280 16.55 19.54 10.91
CA ALA A 280 16.80 20.82 11.59
C ALA A 280 16.49 22.03 10.71
N SER A 281 16.58 21.91 9.38
CA SER A 281 16.27 23.01 8.44
C SER A 281 14.81 23.46 8.46
N MET A 282 13.89 22.61 8.91
CA MET A 282 12.46 22.92 9.03
C MET A 282 12.01 23.24 10.46
N ALA A 283 12.82 22.89 11.45
CA ALA A 283 12.47 23.09 12.84
C ALA A 283 12.29 24.57 13.18
N THR A 284 11.22 24.90 13.89
CA THR A 284 10.94 26.27 14.36
C THR A 284 11.41 26.52 15.77
N THR A 285 11.82 25.48 16.47
CA THR A 285 12.34 25.51 17.84
C THR A 285 13.65 24.72 17.91
N GLU A 286 14.43 24.96 18.95
CA GLU A 286 15.59 24.14 19.25
C GLU A 286 15.17 22.69 19.59
N LYS A 287 16.02 21.72 19.22
CA LYS A 287 15.81 20.31 19.56
C LYS A 287 15.75 20.12 21.07
N HIS A 288 14.69 19.48 21.56
CA HIS A 288 14.51 19.13 22.95
C HIS A 288 13.84 17.76 23.12
N GLU A 289 13.85 17.23 24.32
CA GLU A 289 13.11 15.99 24.63
C GLU A 289 11.66 16.31 24.92
N PHE A 290 10.79 15.59 24.25
CA PHE A 290 9.34 15.60 24.51
C PHE A 290 8.98 14.54 25.54
N ASP A 291 7.94 14.82 26.35
CA ASP A 291 7.34 13.76 27.14
C ASP A 291 6.76 12.65 26.28
N ALA A 292 6.96 11.41 26.69
CA ALA A 292 6.48 10.26 25.92
C ALA A 292 4.95 10.25 25.72
N GLN A 293 4.19 10.73 26.71
CA GLN A 293 2.74 10.81 26.62
C GLN A 293 2.31 11.87 25.60
N GLU A 294 3.00 13.03 25.58
CA GLU A 294 2.74 14.07 24.57
C GLU A 294 2.95 13.55 23.15
N ILE A 295 4.04 12.82 22.92
CA ILE A 295 4.29 12.19 21.61
C ILE A 295 3.14 11.25 21.24
N ILE A 296 2.75 10.35 22.15
CA ILE A 296 1.65 9.41 21.92
C ILE A 296 0.35 10.14 21.61
N ASP A 297 0.01 11.13 22.43
CA ASP A 297 -1.24 11.89 22.28
C ASP A 297 -1.29 12.60 20.93
N ARG A 298 -0.23 13.31 20.55
CA ARG A 298 -0.16 14.03 19.27
C ARG A 298 -0.29 13.09 18.07
N MET A 299 0.42 11.96 18.10
CA MET A 299 0.38 10.96 17.05
C MET A 299 -0.97 10.26 16.95
N MET A 300 -1.50 9.82 18.10
CA MET A 300 -2.72 9.00 18.14
C MET A 300 -4.00 9.82 18.00
N LEU A 301 -4.06 11.06 18.50
CA LEU A 301 -5.23 11.91 18.31
C LEU A 301 -5.47 12.24 16.83
N ALA A 302 -4.41 12.49 16.06
CA ALA A 302 -4.53 12.71 14.61
C ALA A 302 -5.11 11.47 13.92
N PHE A 303 -4.58 10.27 14.24
CA PHE A 303 -5.05 8.99 13.72
C PHE A 303 -6.51 8.70 14.12
N CYS A 304 -6.84 8.83 15.41
CA CYS A 304 -8.17 8.53 15.95
C CYS A 304 -9.24 9.48 15.39
N ASN A 305 -8.95 10.78 15.31
CA ASN A 305 -9.89 11.75 14.76
C ASN A 305 -10.29 11.41 13.32
N GLU A 306 -9.31 11.03 12.48
CA GLU A 306 -9.64 10.66 11.09
C GLU A 306 -10.36 9.30 11.03
N THR A 307 -10.10 8.40 11.96
CA THR A 307 -10.85 7.14 12.08
C THR A 307 -12.33 7.41 12.37
N VAL A 308 -12.64 8.34 13.26
CA VAL A 308 -14.04 8.76 13.54
C VAL A 308 -14.67 9.38 12.29
N ARG A 309 -13.95 10.23 11.58
CA ARG A 309 -14.44 10.82 10.31
C ARG A 309 -14.72 9.77 9.23
N CYS A 310 -13.98 8.67 9.20
CA CYS A 310 -14.30 7.57 8.29
C CYS A 310 -15.66 6.93 8.58
N LEU A 311 -16.10 6.91 9.85
CA LEU A 311 -17.47 6.50 10.20
C LEU A 311 -18.50 7.57 9.80
N GLU A 312 -18.24 8.83 10.10
CA GLU A 312 -19.14 9.96 9.76
C GLU A 312 -19.35 10.07 8.25
N ASP A 313 -18.31 9.86 7.46
CA ASP A 313 -18.32 9.89 6.00
C ASP A 313 -18.80 8.56 5.37
N ASN A 314 -19.25 7.59 6.18
CA ASN A 314 -19.69 6.26 5.75
C ASN A 314 -18.64 5.49 4.92
N ILE A 315 -17.36 5.70 5.18
CA ILE A 315 -16.31 4.89 4.53
C ILE A 315 -16.34 3.47 5.06
N VAL A 316 -16.66 3.30 6.33
CA VAL A 316 -16.95 2.01 6.97
C VAL A 316 -18.33 2.07 7.63
N ALA A 317 -19.00 0.91 7.72
CA ALA A 317 -20.36 0.82 8.26
C ALA A 317 -20.38 0.70 9.79
N THR A 318 -19.28 0.25 10.38
CA THR A 318 -19.15 0.01 11.84
C THR A 318 -17.72 0.30 12.28
N ALA A 319 -17.57 0.59 13.58
CA ALA A 319 -16.26 0.74 14.21
C ALA A 319 -15.51 -0.60 14.32
#